data_47c1a0c388bc90a4fc4af8f5549215cd
#
_entry.id   47c1a0c388bc90a4fc4af8f5549215cd
#
_cell.length_a   1.000
_cell.length_b   1.000
_cell.length_c   1.000
_cell.angle_alpha   90.00
_cell.angle_beta   90.00
_cell.angle_gamma   90.00
#
_symmetry.space_group_name_H-M   'P 1'
#
loop_
_entity.id
_entity.type
_entity.pdbx_description
1 polymer ?
#
loop_
_entity_poly.entity_id
_entity_poly.type
_entity_poly.pdbx_seq_one_letter_code
_entity_poly.pdbx_strand_id
1 'polypeptide(L)'
;MSELCIHRREVLQRGLALGALGTTGARQALASDPPARVTPAPAALFPVSFNTSTLRGQKLPLVELVEIVAKAGYQGIEPWMDELDRHVESGGSLKDIGKRIRDHGLKVTGGIAFFEWMVDDESRRKAAFEHARQRFEQFSQIGATHLAAPPAGDVKNVSLLAAAERYRALLEMAADFGIVPAVEIWGPAANVCRLGQAVCIALEAHHLRACILPDVYHLHRGGSGLADVGKLNGGILAGFHLNDYPASPPAGQLKDADRVYPGDGVAPLKQLFRDLRAIGYRGAVSIELFNPEYYKQDPMVVARTALEKTRRVMEE
;
A
#
# COMPACT_ATOMS: atom_id res chain seq x y z
N MET A 1 12.05 -49.65 18.43
CA MET A 1 11.55 -49.47 19.82
C MET A 1 10.66 -48.28 19.77
N SER A 2 9.50 -48.52 19.63
CA SER A 2 8.21 -48.67 20.34
C SER A 2 7.56 -47.26 20.34
N GLU A 3 6.53 -47.09 19.50
CA GLU A 3 5.11 -47.15 19.83
C GLU A 3 4.65 -46.21 20.92
N LEU A 4 3.81 -45.26 20.51
CA LEU A 4 2.62 -44.90 21.30
C LEU A 4 1.58 -44.21 20.39
N CYS A 5 0.79 -45.05 19.72
CA CYS A 5 -0.53 -44.69 19.20
C CYS A 5 -1.51 -44.85 20.34
N ILE A 6 -2.25 -43.82 20.76
CA ILE A 6 -3.36 -43.96 21.69
C ILE A 6 -4.66 -43.54 21.01
N HIS A 7 -5.52 -44.53 20.93
CA HIS A 7 -6.91 -44.51 20.50
C HIS A 7 -7.77 -43.55 21.32
N ARG A 8 -8.60 -42.76 20.65
CA ARG A 8 -9.81 -42.17 21.21
C ARG A 8 -11.02 -42.76 20.47
N ARG A 9 -11.56 -43.79 21.05
CA ARG A 9 -13.00 -44.20 20.87
C ARG A 9 -13.50 -44.73 22.20
N GLU A 10 -14.79 -44.47 22.45
CA GLU A 10 -15.61 -44.94 23.58
C GLU A 10 -15.71 -43.99 24.76
N VAL A 11 -16.74 -43.15 24.74
CA VAL A 11 -17.72 -42.92 25.80
C VAL A 11 -18.97 -42.31 25.17
N LEU A 12 -19.93 -43.16 24.81
CA LEU A 12 -21.34 -42.80 24.61
C LEU A 12 -22.16 -44.06 24.80
N GLN A 13 -22.73 -44.21 25.98
CA GLN A 13 -24.02 -44.91 26.18
C GLN A 13 -24.26 -45.08 27.69
N ARG A 14 -25.27 -44.38 28.20
CA ARG A 14 -26.29 -44.90 29.12
C ARG A 14 -27.01 -43.77 29.84
N GLY A 15 -28.30 -43.78 29.74
CA GLY A 15 -29.21 -42.96 30.56
C GLY A 15 -30.62 -42.97 29.98
N LEU A 16 -31.36 -44.07 30.23
CA LEU A 16 -32.75 -44.25 29.88
C LEU A 16 -33.69 -43.53 30.87
N ALA A 17 -34.74 -42.93 30.30
CA ALA A 17 -36.19 -43.03 30.58
C ALA A 17 -36.75 -42.68 31.98
N LEU A 18 -37.74 -41.81 31.99
CA LEU A 18 -39.12 -42.00 32.50
C LEU A 18 -39.82 -40.65 32.65
N GLY A 19 -41.04 -40.55 32.14
CA GLY A 19 -42.13 -39.83 32.73
C GLY A 19 -43.00 -39.02 31.77
N ALA A 20 -44.01 -39.68 31.18
CA ALA A 20 -45.13 -39.00 30.55
C ALA A 20 -46.15 -38.55 31.59
N LEU A 21 -46.63 -37.29 31.49
CA LEU A 21 -47.98 -36.90 31.88
C LEU A 21 -48.36 -35.62 31.15
N GLY A 22 -49.44 -35.69 30.42
CA GLY A 22 -49.91 -34.62 29.53
C GLY A 22 -50.63 -33.49 30.24
N THR A 23 -50.56 -32.32 29.62
CA THR A 23 -51.63 -31.33 29.69
C THR A 23 -51.68 -30.57 28.33
N THR A 24 -52.81 -30.71 27.67
CA THR A 24 -53.20 -30.00 26.46
C THR A 24 -53.38 -28.49 26.78
N GLY A 25 -52.42 -27.69 26.35
CA GLY A 25 -52.55 -26.25 26.31
C GLY A 25 -52.19 -25.78 24.91
N ALA A 26 -53.18 -25.37 24.13
CA ALA A 26 -53.00 -24.72 22.83
C ALA A 26 -52.26 -23.42 23.03
N ARG A 27 -50.95 -23.40 22.74
CA ARG A 27 -50.18 -22.15 22.57
C ARG A 27 -50.25 -21.74 21.11
N GLN A 28 -51.00 -20.67 20.84
CA GLN A 28 -50.89 -19.90 19.61
C GLN A 28 -49.42 -19.51 19.45
N ALA A 29 -48.74 -20.05 18.45
CA ALA A 29 -47.44 -19.60 18.01
C ALA A 29 -47.63 -18.21 17.37
N LEU A 30 -47.20 -17.18 18.06
CA LEU A 30 -46.97 -15.88 17.45
C LEU A 30 -45.85 -16.08 16.41
N ALA A 31 -46.22 -15.98 15.14
CA ALA A 31 -45.23 -15.91 14.06
C ALA A 31 -44.37 -14.67 14.29
N SER A 32 -43.14 -14.88 14.74
CA SER A 32 -42.14 -13.83 14.75
C SER A 32 -41.78 -13.50 13.30
N ASP A 33 -41.95 -12.22 12.93
CA ASP A 33 -41.50 -11.73 11.66
C ASP A 33 -40.01 -12.08 11.45
N PRO A 34 -39.61 -12.49 10.21
CA PRO A 34 -38.22 -12.76 9.94
C PRO A 34 -37.38 -11.51 10.24
N PRO A 35 -36.19 -11.63 10.82
CA PRO A 35 -35.36 -10.50 11.13
C PRO A 35 -35.13 -9.67 9.85
N ALA A 36 -35.36 -8.37 9.95
CA ALA A 36 -35.15 -7.44 8.86
C ALA A 36 -33.75 -7.67 8.27
N ARG A 37 -33.66 -7.88 6.96
CA ARG A 37 -32.37 -7.93 6.26
C ARG A 37 -31.62 -6.66 6.58
N VAL A 38 -30.58 -6.78 7.41
CA VAL A 38 -29.61 -5.70 7.60
C VAL A 38 -28.92 -5.55 6.26
N THR A 39 -29.27 -4.51 5.53
CA THR A 39 -28.50 -4.07 4.35
C THR A 39 -27.08 -3.76 4.86
N PRO A 40 -26.05 -4.42 4.31
CA PRO A 40 -24.68 -4.10 4.71
C PRO A 40 -24.47 -2.59 4.49
N ALA A 41 -23.91 -1.91 5.48
CA ALA A 41 -23.47 -0.53 5.32
C ALA A 41 -22.59 -0.43 4.07
N PRO A 42 -22.68 0.65 3.26
CA PRO A 42 -21.84 0.83 2.10
C PRO A 42 -20.40 0.63 2.52
N ALA A 43 -19.66 -0.20 1.76
CA ALA A 43 -18.27 -0.51 2.06
C ALA A 43 -17.48 0.80 2.15
N ALA A 44 -16.83 1.06 3.29
CA ALA A 44 -16.05 2.26 3.47
C ALA A 44 -14.99 2.37 2.36
N LEU A 45 -14.97 3.50 1.68
CA LEU A 45 -13.97 3.80 0.66
C LEU A 45 -12.59 3.95 1.33
N PHE A 46 -11.53 3.53 0.64
CA PHE A 46 -10.16 3.78 1.09
C PHE A 46 -9.84 5.28 1.02
N PRO A 47 -9.06 5.83 1.97
CA PRO A 47 -8.50 7.17 1.79
C PRO A 47 -7.71 7.24 0.48
N VAL A 48 -7.94 8.26 -0.32
CA VAL A 48 -7.20 8.46 -1.57
C VAL A 48 -6.11 9.49 -1.34
N SER A 49 -4.87 9.08 -1.62
CA SER A 49 -3.69 9.94 -1.61
C SER A 49 -3.27 10.31 -3.02
N PHE A 50 -2.59 11.43 -3.13
CA PHE A 50 -2.01 11.91 -4.37
C PHE A 50 -0.49 11.80 -4.31
N ASN A 51 0.10 10.91 -5.12
CA ASN A 51 1.53 10.88 -5.35
C ASN A 51 1.89 12.01 -6.32
N THR A 52 2.81 12.87 -5.91
CA THR A 52 3.14 14.11 -6.64
C THR A 52 3.81 13.86 -7.99
N SER A 53 4.28 12.63 -8.27
CA SER A 53 4.71 12.21 -9.60
C SER A 53 3.66 12.49 -10.69
N THR A 54 2.38 12.42 -10.32
CA THR A 54 1.24 12.63 -11.22
C THR A 54 1.21 14.05 -11.81
N LEU A 55 1.85 15.02 -11.15
CA LEU A 55 2.03 16.40 -11.63
C LEU A 55 3.51 16.79 -11.82
N ARG A 56 4.42 15.82 -11.89
CA ARG A 56 5.87 16.08 -11.94
C ARG A 56 6.28 16.91 -13.17
N GLY A 57 5.61 16.72 -14.29
CA GLY A 57 5.89 17.43 -15.54
C GLY A 57 5.57 18.93 -15.50
N GLN A 58 4.63 19.34 -14.64
CA GLN A 58 4.27 20.76 -14.46
C GLN A 58 5.31 21.53 -13.62
N LYS A 59 6.24 20.83 -12.93
CA LYS A 59 7.35 21.41 -12.16
C LYS A 59 6.90 22.45 -11.11
N LEU A 60 5.77 22.18 -10.46
CA LEU A 60 5.19 23.07 -9.47
C LEU A 60 5.99 23.07 -8.15
N PRO A 61 6.06 24.22 -7.43
CA PRO A 61 6.54 24.25 -6.07
C PRO A 61 5.70 23.36 -5.15
N LEU A 62 6.33 22.74 -4.14
CA LEU A 62 5.64 21.83 -3.21
C LEU A 62 4.44 22.49 -2.49
N VAL A 63 4.55 23.78 -2.18
CA VAL A 63 3.46 24.56 -1.59
C VAL A 63 2.22 24.57 -2.49
N GLU A 64 2.40 24.77 -3.79
CA GLU A 64 1.33 24.81 -4.77
C GLU A 64 0.73 23.40 -4.98
N LEU A 65 1.56 22.35 -5.02
CA LEU A 65 1.10 20.96 -5.06
C LEU A 65 0.17 20.65 -3.89
N VAL A 66 0.54 21.03 -2.66
CA VAL A 66 -0.29 20.84 -1.46
C VAL A 66 -1.66 21.52 -1.63
N GLU A 67 -1.70 22.75 -2.16
CA GLU A 67 -2.97 23.46 -2.35
C GLU A 67 -3.84 22.83 -3.43
N ILE A 68 -3.25 22.38 -4.55
CA ILE A 68 -3.99 21.70 -5.62
C ILE A 68 -4.59 20.40 -5.10
N VAL A 69 -3.80 19.57 -4.40
CA VAL A 69 -4.23 18.29 -3.86
C VAL A 69 -5.37 18.48 -2.86
N ALA A 70 -5.26 19.45 -1.97
CA ALA A 70 -6.31 19.78 -1.00
C ALA A 70 -7.60 20.27 -1.69
N LYS A 71 -7.49 21.24 -2.61
CA LYS A 71 -8.62 21.80 -3.37
C LYS A 71 -9.28 20.77 -4.30
N ALA A 72 -8.54 19.77 -4.76
CA ALA A 72 -9.09 18.66 -5.53
C ALA A 72 -9.91 17.68 -4.68
N GLY A 73 -9.73 17.65 -3.35
CA GLY A 73 -10.53 16.84 -2.40
C GLY A 73 -9.91 15.51 -2.02
N TYR A 74 -8.58 15.40 -2.08
CA TYR A 74 -7.82 14.25 -1.57
C TYR A 74 -7.77 14.24 -0.05
N GLN A 75 -7.51 13.06 0.54
CA GLN A 75 -7.30 12.88 1.98
C GLN A 75 -5.82 12.78 2.32
N GLY A 76 -4.96 12.52 1.33
CA GLY A 76 -3.53 12.38 1.54
C GLY A 76 -2.69 12.93 0.39
N ILE A 77 -1.42 13.08 0.69
CA ILE A 77 -0.37 13.46 -0.27
C ILE A 77 0.87 12.59 -0.02
N GLU A 78 1.58 12.26 -1.08
CA GLU A 78 2.80 11.47 -1.06
C GLU A 78 3.87 12.16 -1.89
N PRO A 79 4.69 13.03 -1.26
CA PRO A 79 5.70 13.81 -1.94
C PRO A 79 6.98 13.00 -2.22
N TRP A 80 7.79 13.49 -3.15
CA TRP A 80 9.09 12.94 -3.52
C TRP A 80 10.24 13.70 -2.86
N MET A 81 11.35 12.99 -2.60
CA MET A 81 12.53 13.55 -1.93
C MET A 81 13.08 14.81 -2.60
N ASP A 82 13.13 14.84 -3.94
CA ASP A 82 13.64 15.97 -4.71
C ASP A 82 12.73 17.22 -4.63
N GLU A 83 11.46 17.04 -4.30
CA GLU A 83 10.53 18.15 -4.04
C GLU A 83 10.79 18.79 -2.68
N LEU A 84 11.11 17.96 -1.67
CA LEU A 84 11.54 18.45 -0.37
C LEU A 84 12.88 19.19 -0.47
N ASP A 85 13.83 18.63 -1.23
CA ASP A 85 15.13 19.26 -1.45
C ASP A 85 14.97 20.63 -2.10
N ARG A 86 14.24 20.72 -3.20
CA ARG A 86 13.95 21.99 -3.88
C ARG A 86 13.23 23.00 -2.97
N HIS A 87 12.31 22.52 -2.11
CA HIS A 87 11.61 23.37 -1.16
C HIS A 87 12.60 24.00 -0.16
N VAL A 88 13.51 23.20 0.40
CA VAL A 88 14.54 23.66 1.34
C VAL A 88 15.55 24.59 0.64
N GLU A 89 16.03 24.21 -0.54
CA GLU A 89 16.95 25.02 -1.35
C GLU A 89 16.38 26.40 -1.70
N SER A 90 15.05 26.49 -1.87
CA SER A 90 14.35 27.77 -2.07
C SER A 90 14.11 28.58 -0.78
N GLY A 91 14.66 28.14 0.36
CA GLY A 91 14.49 28.78 1.66
C GLY A 91 13.25 28.36 2.43
N GLY A 92 12.54 27.32 1.97
CA GLY A 92 11.37 26.77 2.66
C GLY A 92 11.72 25.92 3.87
N SER A 93 10.78 25.81 4.82
CA SER A 93 10.89 25.00 6.03
C SER A 93 10.05 23.72 5.90
N LEU A 94 10.65 22.55 6.16
CA LEU A 94 9.93 21.28 6.17
C LEU A 94 8.86 21.21 7.27
N LYS A 95 9.12 21.82 8.42
CA LYS A 95 8.11 21.91 9.50
C LYS A 95 6.91 22.75 9.08
N ASP A 96 7.15 23.84 8.36
CA ASP A 96 6.07 24.74 7.92
C ASP A 96 5.25 24.11 6.80
N ILE A 97 5.87 23.41 5.84
CA ILE A 97 5.13 22.68 4.82
C ILE A 97 4.33 21.50 5.43
N GLY A 98 4.90 20.79 6.41
CA GLY A 98 4.18 19.77 7.16
C GLY A 98 2.98 20.33 7.93
N LYS A 99 3.12 21.53 8.54
CA LYS A 99 1.99 22.24 9.15
C LYS A 99 0.93 22.63 8.09
N ARG A 100 1.34 23.17 6.95
CA ARG A 100 0.44 23.54 5.84
C ARG A 100 -0.36 22.33 5.34
N ILE A 101 0.29 21.17 5.17
CA ILE A 101 -0.38 19.93 4.78
C ILE A 101 -1.50 19.59 5.77
N ARG A 102 -1.21 19.63 7.07
CA ARG A 102 -2.21 19.35 8.13
C ARG A 102 -3.32 20.42 8.18
N ASP A 103 -2.98 21.70 8.03
CA ASP A 103 -3.97 22.81 8.04
C ASP A 103 -4.97 22.66 6.87
N HIS A 104 -4.55 22.07 5.76
CA HIS A 104 -5.44 21.73 4.64
C HIS A 104 -6.21 20.40 4.83
N GLY A 105 -6.08 19.74 5.99
CA GLY A 105 -6.74 18.48 6.29
C GLY A 105 -6.13 17.26 5.59
N LEU A 106 -4.97 17.41 4.97
CA LEU A 106 -4.25 16.32 4.32
C LEU A 106 -3.38 15.55 5.33
N LYS A 107 -3.15 14.26 5.03
CA LYS A 107 -2.14 13.42 5.70
C LYS A 107 -1.00 13.13 4.73
N VAL A 108 0.23 13.13 5.21
CA VAL A 108 1.36 12.56 4.46
C VAL A 108 1.28 11.05 4.62
N THR A 109 0.79 10.35 3.59
CA THR A 109 0.51 8.92 3.64
C THR A 109 1.73 8.06 3.38
N GLY A 110 2.77 8.65 2.81
CA GLY A 110 4.04 8.05 2.48
C GLY A 110 4.95 9.09 1.88
N GLY A 111 6.08 8.65 1.38
CA GLY A 111 7.01 9.46 0.62
C GLY A 111 7.90 8.59 -0.27
N ILE A 112 8.42 9.19 -1.33
CA ILE A 112 9.27 8.50 -2.29
C ILE A 112 10.72 8.97 -2.15
N ALA A 113 11.61 8.02 -1.85
CA ALA A 113 13.05 8.25 -1.79
C ALA A 113 13.79 7.03 -2.33
N PHE A 114 15.00 7.28 -2.82
CA PHE A 114 15.86 6.26 -3.40
C PHE A 114 17.17 6.18 -2.64
N PHE A 115 17.49 4.99 -2.17
CA PHE A 115 18.77 4.66 -1.55
C PHE A 115 19.08 3.19 -1.78
N GLU A 116 20.37 2.86 -1.99
CA GLU A 116 20.82 1.52 -2.38
C GLU A 116 20.97 0.59 -1.16
N TRP A 117 19.91 0.47 -0.36
CA TRP A 117 19.92 -0.19 0.95
C TRP A 117 20.26 -1.69 0.89
N MET A 118 19.98 -2.36 -0.24
CA MET A 118 20.11 -3.80 -0.33
C MET A 118 21.30 -4.29 -1.19
N VAL A 119 22.13 -3.39 -1.76
CA VAL A 119 23.26 -3.80 -2.60
C VAL A 119 24.33 -4.58 -1.82
N ASP A 120 25.06 -5.49 -2.52
CA ASP A 120 26.11 -6.29 -1.91
C ASP A 120 27.37 -5.48 -1.55
N ASP A 121 27.68 -4.45 -2.32
CA ASP A 121 28.79 -3.54 -2.01
C ASP A 121 28.59 -2.86 -0.67
N GLU A 122 29.44 -3.19 0.31
CA GLU A 122 29.32 -2.70 1.69
C GLU A 122 29.53 -1.19 1.79
N SER A 123 30.46 -0.64 1.02
CA SER A 123 30.76 0.79 1.03
C SER A 123 29.56 1.61 0.49
N ARG A 124 28.99 1.18 -0.65
CA ARG A 124 27.79 1.79 -1.22
C ARG A 124 26.59 1.67 -0.27
N ARG A 125 26.41 0.49 0.32
CA ARG A 125 25.32 0.26 1.28
C ARG A 125 25.46 1.14 2.53
N LYS A 126 26.68 1.30 3.07
CA LYS A 126 26.93 2.20 4.20
C LYS A 126 26.58 3.65 3.85
N ALA A 127 27.02 4.14 2.69
CA ALA A 127 26.65 5.48 2.20
C ALA A 127 25.15 5.62 1.99
N ALA A 128 24.48 4.57 1.49
CA ALA A 128 23.03 4.54 1.30
C ALA A 128 22.26 4.60 2.63
N PHE A 129 22.77 3.98 3.69
CA PHE A 129 22.16 4.08 5.03
C PHE A 129 22.27 5.48 5.61
N GLU A 130 23.42 6.18 5.45
CA GLU A 130 23.54 7.58 5.84
C GLU A 130 22.60 8.49 5.05
N HIS A 131 22.45 8.25 3.75
CA HIS A 131 21.48 8.95 2.93
C HIS A 131 20.04 8.66 3.38
N ALA A 132 19.70 7.39 3.65
CA ALA A 132 18.39 7.01 4.16
C ALA A 132 18.06 7.71 5.49
N ARG A 133 19.03 7.81 6.42
CA ARG A 133 18.88 8.54 7.68
C ARG A 133 18.46 9.98 7.46
N GLN A 134 19.13 10.70 6.54
CA GLN A 134 18.79 12.07 6.18
C GLN A 134 17.36 12.17 5.60
N ARG A 135 16.96 11.21 4.75
CA ARG A 135 15.61 11.16 4.21
C ARG A 135 14.56 10.90 5.29
N PHE A 136 14.82 9.96 6.20
CA PHE A 136 13.90 9.72 7.33
C PHE A 136 13.71 10.97 8.18
N GLU A 137 14.77 11.70 8.49
CA GLU A 137 14.69 12.97 9.21
C GLU A 137 13.84 14.00 8.46
N GLN A 138 14.07 14.20 7.15
CA GLN A 138 13.31 15.15 6.33
C GLN A 138 11.82 14.79 6.27
N PHE A 139 11.51 13.53 5.97
CA PHE A 139 10.13 13.08 5.85
C PHE A 139 9.37 13.05 7.19
N SER A 140 10.06 12.80 8.30
CA SER A 140 9.46 12.90 9.63
C SER A 140 9.00 14.32 9.96
N GLN A 141 9.75 15.34 9.54
CA GLN A 141 9.40 16.74 9.76
C GLN A 141 8.09 17.16 9.07
N ILE A 142 7.79 16.55 7.93
CA ILE A 142 6.51 16.81 7.23
C ILE A 142 5.37 15.92 7.73
N GLY A 143 5.65 14.95 8.61
CA GLY A 143 4.66 14.07 9.22
C GLY A 143 4.41 12.77 8.45
N ALA A 144 5.33 12.33 7.59
CA ALA A 144 5.27 11.01 6.97
C ALA A 144 5.45 9.90 8.01
N THR A 145 4.77 8.77 7.80
CA THR A 145 4.91 7.58 8.65
C THR A 145 5.58 6.42 7.91
N HIS A 146 5.58 6.46 6.60
CA HIS A 146 6.19 5.46 5.71
C HIS A 146 7.04 6.13 4.65
N LEU A 147 8.05 5.40 4.18
CA LEU A 147 8.89 5.83 3.07
C LEU A 147 9.17 4.63 2.16
N ALA A 148 9.04 4.81 0.86
CA ALA A 148 9.37 3.77 -0.11
C ALA A 148 10.83 3.33 0.04
N ALA A 149 11.08 2.02 0.02
CA ALA A 149 12.39 1.41 0.01
C ALA A 149 12.53 0.50 -1.22
N PRO A 150 12.73 1.09 -2.41
CA PRO A 150 12.81 0.34 -3.66
C PRO A 150 14.10 -0.46 -3.79
N PRO A 151 14.14 -1.47 -4.69
CA PRO A 151 15.33 -2.24 -5.02
C PRO A 151 16.28 -1.44 -5.93
N ALA A 152 16.77 -0.29 -5.43
CA ALA A 152 17.68 0.59 -6.15
C ALA A 152 19.09 0.03 -6.19
N GLY A 153 19.83 0.35 -7.27
CA GLY A 153 21.23 -0.05 -7.47
C GLY A 153 21.40 -1.44 -8.09
N ASP A 154 22.60 -2.00 -7.97
CA ASP A 154 22.90 -3.35 -8.47
C ASP A 154 22.45 -4.42 -7.47
N VAL A 155 21.24 -4.92 -7.70
CA VAL A 155 20.57 -5.88 -6.81
C VAL A 155 20.41 -7.27 -7.42
N LYS A 156 20.94 -7.49 -8.64
CA LYS A 156 20.69 -8.71 -9.44
C LYS A 156 21.04 -10.00 -8.70
N ASN A 157 22.16 -10.00 -7.97
CA ASN A 157 22.70 -11.18 -7.32
C ASN A 157 22.40 -11.22 -5.81
N VAL A 158 21.70 -10.24 -5.28
CA VAL A 158 21.36 -10.18 -3.85
C VAL A 158 20.33 -11.26 -3.52
N SER A 159 20.63 -12.13 -2.56
CA SER A 159 19.66 -13.10 -2.09
C SER A 159 18.54 -12.41 -1.28
N LEU A 160 17.32 -12.97 -1.30
CA LEU A 160 16.20 -12.40 -0.54
C LEU A 160 16.47 -12.44 0.98
N LEU A 161 17.20 -13.42 1.48
CA LEU A 161 17.58 -13.50 2.90
C LEU A 161 18.59 -12.41 3.27
N ALA A 162 19.61 -12.15 2.44
CA ALA A 162 20.52 -11.04 2.65
C ALA A 162 19.80 -9.69 2.58
N ALA A 163 18.83 -9.53 1.66
CA ALA A 163 17.96 -8.35 1.61
C ALA A 163 17.12 -8.21 2.88
N ALA A 164 16.61 -9.30 3.43
CA ALA A 164 15.81 -9.28 4.67
C ALA A 164 16.62 -8.84 5.89
N GLU A 165 17.87 -9.30 6.02
CA GLU A 165 18.79 -8.86 7.08
C GLU A 165 19.08 -7.36 6.98
N ARG A 166 19.34 -6.87 5.77
CA ARG A 166 19.57 -5.43 5.51
C ARG A 166 18.32 -4.61 5.74
N TYR A 167 17.17 -5.15 5.39
CA TYR A 167 15.87 -4.50 5.65
C TYR A 167 15.59 -4.38 7.15
N ARG A 168 15.92 -5.41 7.95
CA ARG A 168 15.83 -5.32 9.41
C ARG A 168 16.67 -4.15 9.94
N ALA A 169 17.93 -4.07 9.54
CA ALA A 169 18.82 -2.98 9.96
C ALA A 169 18.27 -1.60 9.56
N LEU A 170 17.65 -1.50 8.36
CA LEU A 170 17.01 -0.28 7.90
C LEU A 170 15.79 0.08 8.76
N LEU A 171 14.96 -0.89 9.15
CA LEU A 171 13.82 -0.71 10.04
C LEU A 171 14.24 -0.25 11.44
N GLU A 172 15.28 -0.86 11.99
CA GLU A 172 15.85 -0.50 13.30
C GLU A 172 16.35 0.95 13.29
N MET A 173 17.09 1.36 12.26
CA MET A 173 17.56 2.74 12.11
C MET A 173 16.40 3.73 11.92
N ALA A 174 15.38 3.37 11.13
CA ALA A 174 14.26 4.25 10.83
C ALA A 174 13.34 4.48 12.05
N ALA A 175 13.39 3.62 13.05
CA ALA A 175 12.59 3.72 14.26
C ALA A 175 12.83 5.03 15.04
N ASP A 176 14.06 5.55 15.03
CA ASP A 176 14.44 6.80 15.68
C ASP A 176 13.70 8.02 15.12
N PHE A 177 13.23 7.92 13.87
CA PHE A 177 12.51 8.98 13.17
C PHE A 177 10.99 8.76 13.12
N GLY A 178 10.50 7.66 13.68
CA GLY A 178 9.08 7.28 13.58
C GLY A 178 8.64 6.85 12.18
N ILE A 179 9.57 6.66 11.24
CA ILE A 179 9.34 6.22 9.86
C ILE A 179 9.38 4.69 9.75
N VAL A 180 8.62 4.13 8.83
CA VAL A 180 8.73 2.74 8.42
C VAL A 180 9.12 2.70 6.94
N PRO A 181 10.34 2.28 6.59
CA PRO A 181 10.66 1.96 5.21
C PRO A 181 9.82 0.77 4.75
N ALA A 182 9.13 0.89 3.62
CA ALA A 182 8.30 -0.15 3.06
C ALA A 182 8.98 -0.76 1.82
N VAL A 183 9.15 -2.08 1.78
CA VAL A 183 9.78 -2.73 0.62
C VAL A 183 8.91 -2.51 -0.61
N GLU A 184 9.39 -1.68 -1.52
CA GLU A 184 8.69 -1.38 -2.77
C GLU A 184 8.99 -2.43 -3.83
N ILE A 185 7.97 -2.75 -4.63
CA ILE A 185 8.08 -3.70 -5.74
C ILE A 185 8.30 -2.92 -7.02
N TRP A 186 9.43 -3.16 -7.71
CA TRP A 186 9.69 -2.56 -9.02
C TRP A 186 9.65 -3.60 -10.13
N GLY A 187 8.59 -3.60 -10.95
CA GLY A 187 8.39 -4.57 -12.02
C GLY A 187 9.56 -4.75 -12.99
N PRO A 188 10.28 -3.70 -13.42
CA PRO A 188 11.45 -3.82 -14.29
C PRO A 188 12.76 -4.17 -13.55
N ALA A 189 12.79 -4.19 -12.21
CA ALA A 189 14.01 -4.47 -11.46
C ALA A 189 14.50 -5.91 -11.65
N ALA A 190 15.81 -6.10 -11.49
CA ALA A 190 16.42 -7.43 -11.57
C ALA A 190 16.09 -8.32 -10.35
N ASN A 191 15.69 -7.71 -9.24
CA ASN A 191 15.24 -8.36 -8.01
C ASN A 191 14.10 -7.55 -7.38
N VAL A 192 13.29 -8.18 -6.52
CA VAL A 192 12.09 -7.58 -5.90
C VAL A 192 11.12 -7.03 -6.95
N CYS A 193 11.01 -7.72 -8.08
CA CYS A 193 10.05 -7.41 -9.14
C CYS A 193 8.69 -8.12 -8.94
N ARG A 194 8.59 -9.03 -7.97
CA ARG A 194 7.40 -9.84 -7.72
C ARG A 194 6.90 -9.70 -6.29
N LEU A 195 5.58 -9.82 -6.11
CA LEU A 195 4.92 -9.75 -4.81
C LEU A 195 5.55 -10.71 -3.78
N GLY A 196 5.73 -11.97 -4.15
CA GLY A 196 6.29 -12.99 -3.26
C GLY A 196 7.73 -12.69 -2.80
N GLN A 197 8.53 -11.97 -3.59
CA GLN A 197 9.89 -11.57 -3.19
C GLN A 197 9.85 -10.50 -2.10
N ALA A 198 9.01 -9.46 -2.25
CA ALA A 198 8.83 -8.43 -1.22
C ALA A 198 8.25 -9.00 0.07
N VAL A 199 7.26 -9.90 -0.02
CA VAL A 199 6.69 -10.62 1.13
C VAL A 199 7.74 -11.45 1.83
N CYS A 200 8.58 -12.20 1.09
CA CYS A 200 9.68 -12.97 1.66
C CYS A 200 10.62 -12.07 2.47
N ILE A 201 11.08 -10.95 1.90
CA ILE A 201 11.95 -9.99 2.60
C ILE A 201 11.28 -9.46 3.87
N ALA A 202 10.01 -9.10 3.81
CA ALA A 202 9.29 -8.55 4.96
C ALA A 202 9.13 -9.59 6.09
N LEU A 203 8.86 -10.85 5.77
CA LEU A 203 8.71 -11.92 6.75
C LEU A 203 10.06 -12.33 7.35
N GLU A 204 11.08 -12.53 6.51
CA GLU A 204 12.41 -12.96 6.95
C GLU A 204 13.21 -11.85 7.66
N ALA A 205 12.77 -10.60 7.56
CA ALA A 205 13.31 -9.52 8.40
C ALA A 205 13.05 -9.73 9.89
N HIS A 206 12.07 -10.57 10.27
CA HIS A 206 11.68 -10.84 11.66
C HIS A 206 11.46 -9.58 12.50
N HIS A 207 10.83 -8.56 11.92
CA HIS A 207 10.58 -7.27 12.57
C HIS A 207 9.09 -6.91 12.51
N LEU A 208 8.50 -6.52 13.65
CA LEU A 208 7.05 -6.30 13.76
C LEU A 208 6.49 -5.21 12.84
N ARG A 209 7.32 -4.25 12.44
CA ARG A 209 6.93 -3.16 11.53
C ARG A 209 7.28 -3.44 10.06
N ALA A 210 7.77 -4.64 9.74
CA ALA A 210 8.10 -4.99 8.37
C ALA A 210 6.85 -4.97 7.49
N CYS A 211 6.94 -4.27 6.35
CA CYS A 211 5.82 -4.05 5.44
C CYS A 211 6.29 -3.89 4.00
N ILE A 212 5.34 -3.95 3.09
CA ILE A 212 5.58 -3.82 1.65
C ILE A 212 4.75 -2.68 1.06
N LEU A 213 5.19 -2.17 -0.09
CA LEU A 213 4.50 -1.15 -0.88
C LEU A 213 4.30 -1.68 -2.31
N PRO A 214 3.16 -2.33 -2.59
CA PRO A 214 2.84 -2.78 -3.94
C PRO A 214 2.26 -1.66 -4.79
N ASP A 215 2.39 -1.83 -6.11
CA ASP A 215 1.92 -0.93 -7.15
C ASP A 215 1.24 -1.75 -8.26
N VAL A 216 0.12 -1.27 -8.79
CA VAL A 216 -0.66 -1.97 -9.83
C VAL A 216 0.17 -2.24 -11.08
N TYR A 217 0.84 -1.21 -11.61
CA TYR A 217 1.69 -1.34 -12.79
C TYR A 217 2.90 -2.23 -12.52
N HIS A 218 3.60 -2.03 -11.41
CA HIS A 218 4.78 -2.82 -11.09
C HIS A 218 4.47 -4.30 -10.86
N LEU A 219 3.36 -4.64 -10.21
CA LEU A 219 2.92 -6.03 -10.08
C LEU A 219 2.69 -6.66 -11.46
N HIS A 220 1.96 -5.98 -12.34
CA HIS A 220 1.73 -6.44 -13.70
C HIS A 220 3.03 -6.56 -14.50
N ARG A 221 3.86 -5.52 -14.47
CA ARG A 221 5.14 -5.44 -15.18
C ARG A 221 6.13 -6.53 -14.75
N GLY A 222 6.15 -6.86 -13.47
CA GLY A 222 7.01 -7.89 -12.86
C GLY A 222 6.44 -9.31 -12.98
N GLY A 223 5.22 -9.47 -13.51
CA GLY A 223 4.58 -10.77 -13.72
C GLY A 223 3.94 -11.36 -12.46
N SER A 224 3.52 -10.53 -11.50
CA SER A 224 2.63 -10.92 -10.39
C SER A 224 1.17 -10.65 -10.77
N GLY A 225 0.27 -11.55 -10.38
CA GLY A 225 -1.16 -11.33 -10.52
C GLY A 225 -1.70 -10.40 -9.42
N LEU A 226 -2.54 -9.41 -9.77
CA LEU A 226 -3.20 -8.57 -8.76
C LEU A 226 -4.07 -9.39 -7.78
N ALA A 227 -4.66 -10.48 -8.24
CA ALA A 227 -5.43 -11.41 -7.40
C ALA A 227 -4.60 -12.05 -6.26
N ASP A 228 -3.27 -12.10 -6.39
CA ASP A 228 -2.41 -12.63 -5.33
C ASP A 228 -2.37 -11.71 -4.08
N VAL A 229 -2.73 -10.44 -4.23
CA VAL A 229 -2.89 -9.49 -3.11
C VAL A 229 -3.96 -9.99 -2.12
N GLY A 230 -5.04 -10.61 -2.62
CA GLY A 230 -6.09 -11.18 -1.79
C GLY A 230 -5.67 -12.35 -0.89
N LYS A 231 -4.45 -12.88 -1.04
CA LYS A 231 -3.87 -13.94 -0.19
C LYS A 231 -3.09 -13.39 1.01
N LEU A 232 -2.91 -12.07 1.10
CA LEU A 232 -2.13 -11.42 2.16
C LEU A 232 -3.01 -11.06 3.36
N ASN A 233 -2.36 -10.62 4.44
CA ASN A 233 -3.00 -9.87 5.52
C ASN A 233 -2.81 -8.37 5.24
N GLY A 234 -3.87 -7.58 5.32
CA GLY A 234 -3.81 -6.15 5.02
C GLY A 234 -2.85 -5.35 5.89
N GLY A 235 -2.47 -5.87 7.06
CA GLY A 235 -1.51 -5.25 7.96
C GLY A 235 -0.06 -5.24 7.45
N ILE A 236 0.27 -6.06 6.42
CA ILE A 236 1.61 -6.04 5.80
C ILE A 236 1.77 -4.89 4.79
N LEU A 237 0.67 -4.27 4.35
CA LEU A 237 0.67 -3.21 3.36
C LEU A 237 0.85 -1.85 4.02
N ALA A 238 1.94 -1.15 3.75
CA ALA A 238 2.17 0.23 4.19
C ALA A 238 1.26 1.22 3.46
N GLY A 239 1.07 0.99 2.19
CA GLY A 239 0.25 1.73 1.24
C GLY A 239 0.00 0.87 0.02
N PHE A 240 -0.66 1.43 -0.98
CA PHE A 240 -0.83 0.80 -2.29
C PHE A 240 -0.78 1.87 -3.38
N HIS A 241 0.19 1.80 -4.28
CA HIS A 241 0.25 2.70 -5.43
C HIS A 241 -0.77 2.28 -6.48
N LEU A 242 -1.62 3.22 -6.83
CA LEU A 242 -2.76 3.02 -7.71
C LEU A 242 -2.54 3.73 -9.04
N ASN A 243 -2.70 2.98 -10.10
CA ASN A 243 -2.70 3.41 -11.48
C ASN A 243 -3.49 2.37 -12.29
N ASP A 244 -3.46 2.52 -13.60
CA ASP A 244 -3.93 1.52 -14.55
C ASP A 244 -2.94 1.43 -15.71
N TYR A 245 -3.08 0.44 -16.56
CA TYR A 245 -2.22 0.22 -17.71
C TYR A 245 -3.03 -0.22 -18.93
N PRO A 246 -2.59 0.17 -20.17
CA PRO A 246 -3.27 -0.23 -21.39
C PRO A 246 -3.06 -1.72 -21.70
N ALA A 247 -3.94 -2.28 -22.54
CA ALA A 247 -3.81 -3.66 -23.03
C ALA A 247 -2.57 -3.90 -23.90
N SER A 248 -2.02 -2.85 -24.46
CA SER A 248 -0.82 -2.86 -25.30
C SER A 248 0.06 -1.65 -24.99
N PRO A 249 1.38 -1.81 -24.98
CA PRO A 249 2.17 -2.98 -25.30
C PRO A 249 2.08 -4.09 -24.23
N PRO A 250 2.63 -5.31 -24.48
CA PRO A 250 2.69 -6.38 -23.48
C PRO A 250 3.44 -5.94 -22.20
N ALA A 251 3.11 -6.53 -21.03
CA ALA A 251 3.66 -6.18 -19.73
C ALA A 251 5.19 -5.95 -19.72
N GLY A 252 5.96 -6.84 -20.39
CA GLY A 252 7.43 -6.75 -20.49
C GLY A 252 7.96 -5.51 -21.22
N GLN A 253 7.13 -4.80 -21.97
CA GLN A 253 7.49 -3.61 -22.76
C GLN A 253 6.88 -2.31 -22.21
N LEU A 254 5.93 -2.40 -21.30
CA LEU A 254 5.32 -1.24 -20.65
C LEU A 254 6.38 -0.39 -19.92
N LYS A 255 6.20 0.92 -19.97
CA LYS A 255 7.02 1.94 -19.30
C LYS A 255 6.14 2.71 -18.30
N ASP A 256 6.75 3.41 -17.36
CA ASP A 256 6.01 4.28 -16.43
C ASP A 256 5.16 5.32 -17.13
N ALA A 257 5.63 5.83 -18.28
CA ALA A 257 4.89 6.77 -19.15
C ALA A 257 3.58 6.20 -19.74
N ASP A 258 3.42 4.88 -19.74
CA ASP A 258 2.22 4.21 -20.25
C ASP A 258 1.12 4.06 -19.20
N ARG A 259 1.40 4.40 -17.93
CA ARG A 259 0.40 4.40 -16.87
C ARG A 259 -0.72 5.37 -17.20
N VAL A 260 -1.96 4.93 -16.99
CA VAL A 260 -3.16 5.74 -17.23
C VAL A 260 -3.97 5.90 -15.94
N TYR A 261 -4.96 6.78 -15.94
CA TYR A 261 -5.87 6.94 -14.80
C TYR A 261 -6.55 5.62 -14.43
N PRO A 262 -6.79 5.35 -13.14
CA PRO A 262 -7.56 4.20 -12.70
C PRO A 262 -8.90 4.09 -13.43
N GLY A 263 -9.14 2.93 -14.07
CA GLY A 263 -10.34 2.64 -14.87
C GLY A 263 -10.25 3.01 -16.36
N ASP A 264 -9.14 3.60 -16.82
CA ASP A 264 -8.92 3.86 -18.26
C ASP A 264 -8.12 2.72 -18.93
N GLY A 265 -7.64 1.76 -18.18
CA GLY A 265 -6.87 0.63 -18.66
C GLY A 265 -7.61 -0.69 -18.55
N VAL A 266 -6.83 -1.75 -18.38
CA VAL A 266 -7.33 -3.14 -18.32
C VAL A 266 -7.03 -3.84 -16.99
N ALA A 267 -6.46 -3.15 -16.02
CA ALA A 267 -6.20 -3.74 -14.71
C ALA A 267 -7.52 -4.13 -14.01
N PRO A 268 -7.59 -5.30 -13.36
CA PRO A 268 -8.82 -5.75 -12.67
C PRO A 268 -9.01 -5.01 -11.32
N LEU A 269 -9.08 -3.67 -11.37
CA LEU A 269 -9.11 -2.80 -10.20
C LEU A 269 -10.32 -3.05 -9.28
N LYS A 270 -11.49 -3.34 -9.85
CA LYS A 270 -12.67 -3.68 -9.06
C LYS A 270 -12.44 -4.93 -8.19
N GLN A 271 -11.77 -5.94 -8.75
CA GLN A 271 -11.38 -7.12 -7.97
C GLN A 271 -10.34 -6.77 -6.93
N LEU A 272 -9.32 -5.99 -7.28
CA LEU A 272 -8.31 -5.51 -6.32
C LEU A 272 -8.94 -4.83 -5.10
N PHE A 273 -9.90 -3.92 -5.31
CA PHE A 273 -10.58 -3.25 -4.19
C PHE A 273 -11.42 -4.20 -3.33
N ARG A 274 -12.06 -5.20 -3.93
CA ARG A 274 -12.72 -6.28 -3.16
C ARG A 274 -11.73 -7.06 -2.31
N ASP A 275 -10.59 -7.43 -2.89
CA ASP A 275 -9.54 -8.18 -2.22
C ASP A 275 -8.92 -7.35 -1.07
N LEU A 276 -8.60 -6.08 -1.30
CA LEU A 276 -8.08 -5.18 -0.25
C LEU A 276 -9.05 -5.05 0.94
N ARG A 277 -10.37 -4.98 0.68
CA ARG A 277 -11.38 -5.00 1.75
C ARG A 277 -11.40 -6.34 2.49
N ALA A 278 -11.35 -7.44 1.76
CA ALA A 278 -11.43 -8.80 2.31
C ALA A 278 -10.24 -9.12 3.22
N ILE A 279 -9.03 -8.68 2.86
CA ILE A 279 -7.82 -8.87 3.69
C ILE A 279 -7.72 -7.88 4.86
N GLY A 280 -8.70 -7.00 5.02
CA GLY A 280 -8.73 -6.03 6.11
C GLY A 280 -7.80 -4.83 5.94
N TYR A 281 -7.34 -4.52 4.72
CA TYR A 281 -6.55 -3.30 4.48
C TYR A 281 -7.35 -2.04 4.84
N ARG A 282 -6.69 -1.05 5.46
CA ARG A 282 -7.30 0.22 5.90
C ARG A 282 -6.45 1.44 5.55
N GLY A 283 -5.31 1.21 4.90
CA GLY A 283 -4.40 2.27 4.47
C GLY A 283 -4.92 3.06 3.27
N ALA A 284 -4.14 4.04 2.87
CA ALA A 284 -4.44 4.85 1.68
C ALA A 284 -4.06 4.12 0.39
N VAL A 285 -4.83 4.40 -0.68
CA VAL A 285 -4.41 4.13 -2.05
C VAL A 285 -3.87 5.44 -2.63
N SER A 286 -2.66 5.42 -3.18
CA SER A 286 -1.96 6.61 -3.64
C SER A 286 -1.85 6.60 -5.16
N ILE A 287 -2.43 7.60 -5.83
CA ILE A 287 -2.46 7.66 -7.29
C ILE A 287 -1.10 8.11 -7.80
N GLU A 288 -0.40 7.21 -8.50
CA GLU A 288 0.95 7.42 -9.00
C GLU A 288 1.00 7.24 -10.52
N LEU A 289 1.18 8.35 -11.24
CA LEU A 289 1.20 8.40 -12.70
C LEU A 289 2.43 9.17 -13.20
N PHE A 290 2.90 8.77 -14.40
CA PHE A 290 4.04 9.40 -15.08
C PHE A 290 3.73 9.71 -16.55
N ASN A 291 2.45 9.89 -16.87
CA ASN A 291 1.99 10.03 -18.25
C ASN A 291 2.30 11.42 -18.82
N PRO A 292 3.08 11.53 -19.92
CA PRO A 292 3.46 12.81 -20.49
C PRO A 292 2.28 13.63 -21.02
N GLU A 293 1.17 12.99 -21.41
CA GLU A 293 -0.01 13.70 -21.89
C GLU A 293 -0.76 14.40 -20.75
N TYR A 294 -0.68 13.85 -19.52
CA TYR A 294 -1.25 14.51 -18.34
C TYR A 294 -0.39 15.70 -17.90
N TYR A 295 0.93 15.64 -18.15
CA TYR A 295 1.85 16.73 -17.86
C TYR A 295 1.62 18.01 -18.69
N LYS A 296 0.89 17.91 -19.82
CA LYS A 296 0.50 19.01 -20.69
C LYS A 296 -0.81 19.69 -20.28
N GLN A 297 -1.53 19.10 -19.31
CA GLN A 297 -2.84 19.56 -18.91
C GLN A 297 -2.77 20.49 -17.69
N ASP A 298 -3.86 21.20 -17.44
CA ASP A 298 -4.03 21.98 -16.21
C ASP A 298 -3.92 21.06 -14.98
N PRO A 299 -3.08 21.39 -13.99
CA PRO A 299 -2.82 20.52 -12.85
C PRO A 299 -4.08 20.20 -12.02
N MET A 300 -5.02 21.15 -11.90
CA MET A 300 -6.28 20.93 -11.18
C MET A 300 -7.18 19.96 -11.95
N VAL A 301 -7.20 20.04 -13.27
CA VAL A 301 -7.96 19.10 -14.11
C VAL A 301 -7.39 17.68 -13.94
N VAL A 302 -6.06 17.52 -14.00
CA VAL A 302 -5.41 16.21 -13.78
C VAL A 302 -5.75 15.64 -12.40
N ALA A 303 -5.59 16.45 -11.34
CA ALA A 303 -5.83 16.01 -9.98
C ALA A 303 -7.30 15.59 -9.76
N ARG A 304 -8.27 16.37 -10.24
CA ARG A 304 -9.70 16.06 -10.11
C ARG A 304 -10.10 14.84 -10.92
N THR A 305 -9.64 14.73 -12.16
CA THR A 305 -9.94 13.59 -13.04
C THR A 305 -9.42 12.28 -12.43
N ALA A 306 -8.19 12.29 -11.92
CA ALA A 306 -7.60 11.11 -11.28
C ALA A 306 -8.42 10.67 -10.05
N LEU A 307 -8.82 11.61 -9.20
CA LEU A 307 -9.63 11.32 -8.01
C LEU A 307 -11.02 10.79 -8.37
N GLU A 308 -11.71 11.44 -9.32
CA GLU A 308 -13.06 11.04 -9.74
C GLU A 308 -13.06 9.61 -10.31
N LYS A 309 -12.13 9.32 -11.21
CA LYS A 309 -12.01 7.99 -11.81
C LYS A 309 -11.69 6.92 -10.76
N THR A 310 -10.78 7.21 -9.83
CA THR A 310 -10.43 6.32 -8.73
C THR A 310 -11.67 6.02 -7.87
N ARG A 311 -12.43 7.02 -7.47
CA ARG A 311 -13.65 6.83 -6.67
C ARG A 311 -14.67 5.95 -7.39
N ARG A 312 -14.86 6.18 -8.68
CA ARG A 312 -15.78 5.36 -9.51
C ARG A 312 -15.39 3.89 -9.47
N VAL A 313 -14.11 3.55 -9.68
CA VAL A 313 -13.65 2.15 -9.65
C VAL A 313 -13.76 1.51 -8.26
N MET A 314 -13.66 2.31 -7.20
CA MET A 314 -13.81 1.83 -5.81
C MET A 314 -15.26 1.53 -5.41
N GLU A 315 -16.23 2.22 -6.01
CA GLU A 315 -17.67 2.09 -5.71
C GLU A 315 -18.31 0.89 -6.41
N GLU A 316 -17.73 0.44 -7.52
CA GLU A 316 -18.20 -0.68 -8.34
C GLU A 316 -17.68 -2.06 -7.81
#